data_a9098fecc8c7297d997ca5b98779de77
#
_entry.id   a9098fecc8c7297d997ca5b98779de77
#
_cell.length_a   1.000
_cell.length_b   1.000
_cell.length_c   1.000
_cell.angle_alpha   90.00
_cell.angle_beta   90.00
_cell.angle_gamma   90.00
#
_symmetry.space_group_name_H-M   'P 1'
#
loop_
_entity.id
_entity.type
_entity.pdbx_description
1 polymer ?
#
loop_
_entity_poly.entity_id
_entity_poly.type
_entity_poly.pdbx_seq_one_letter_code
_entity_poly.pdbx_strand_id
1 'polypeptide(L)'
;IEKGHSLGSVCWSLQEHAFSACVEVAERALAHSGKSELLLGGGVACNNRIREMCSLMATDRDSTSHAPPRMYCIDNGTMIARLGYIELENGRTTTLITSGINQYLRTDDTLVSWS
;
A
#
# COMPACT_ATOMS: atom_id res chain seq x y z
N ILE A 1 30.71 -4.65 -2.23
CA ILE A 1 31.35 -4.52 -0.89
C ILE A 1 32.87 -4.41 -1.04
N GLU A 2 33.39 -4.39 -2.24
CA GLU A 2 34.82 -4.24 -2.57
C GLU A 2 35.45 -2.90 -2.13
N LYS A 3 34.66 -1.92 -1.70
CA LYS A 3 35.12 -0.58 -1.31
C LYS A 3 35.11 -0.33 0.21
N GLY A 4 35.11 -1.39 1.04
CA GLY A 4 35.20 -1.25 2.51
C GLY A 4 33.90 -0.84 3.22
N HIS A 5 32.76 -0.84 2.54
CA HIS A 5 31.47 -0.60 3.16
C HIS A 5 30.90 -1.87 3.81
N SER A 6 30.29 -1.73 4.98
CA SER A 6 29.59 -2.85 5.59
C SER A 6 28.30 -3.19 4.82
N LEU A 7 27.87 -4.46 4.85
CA LEU A 7 26.59 -4.86 4.27
C LEU A 7 25.44 -4.06 4.88
N GLY A 8 25.47 -3.81 6.18
CA GLY A 8 24.46 -2.99 6.86
C GLY A 8 24.35 -1.58 6.29
N SER A 9 25.49 -0.91 6.02
CA SER A 9 25.50 0.43 5.42
C SER A 9 24.90 0.42 4.01
N VAL A 10 25.20 -0.60 3.21
CA VAL A 10 24.64 -0.74 1.85
C VAL A 10 23.13 -0.97 1.90
N CYS A 11 22.66 -1.89 2.75
CA CYS A 11 21.23 -2.16 2.93
C CYS A 11 20.47 -0.92 3.44
N TRP A 12 21.06 -0.20 4.40
CA TRP A 12 20.49 1.05 4.91
C TRP A 12 20.35 2.09 3.80
N SER A 13 21.42 2.34 3.04
CA SER A 13 21.39 3.31 1.95
C SER A 13 20.37 2.95 0.88
N LEU A 14 20.26 1.68 0.52
CA LEU A 14 19.24 1.22 -0.43
C LEU A 14 17.83 1.45 0.10
N GLN A 15 17.58 1.10 1.36
CA GLN A 15 16.28 1.30 2.01
C GLN A 15 15.89 2.79 2.03
N GLU A 16 16.79 3.66 2.51
CA GLU A 16 16.53 5.10 2.58
C GLU A 16 16.24 5.69 1.20
N HIS A 17 17.02 5.30 0.19
CA HIS A 17 16.83 5.81 -1.17
C HIS A 17 15.49 5.36 -1.77
N ALA A 18 15.17 4.07 -1.66
CA ALA A 18 13.92 3.52 -2.19
C ALA A 18 12.70 4.11 -1.48
N PHE A 19 12.74 4.21 -0.15
CA PHE A 19 11.62 4.75 0.62
C PHE A 19 11.44 6.25 0.41
N SER A 20 12.53 7.01 0.28
CA SER A 20 12.45 8.44 -0.06
C SER A 20 11.73 8.67 -1.38
N ALA A 21 12.04 7.86 -2.41
CA ALA A 21 11.33 7.95 -3.68
C ALA A 21 9.82 7.62 -3.55
N CYS A 22 9.48 6.59 -2.78
CA CYS A 22 8.07 6.24 -2.53
C CYS A 22 7.33 7.36 -1.77
N VAL A 23 7.95 7.92 -0.74
CA VAL A 23 7.36 9.00 0.07
C VAL A 23 7.19 10.27 -0.74
N GLU A 24 8.16 10.62 -1.58
CA GLU A 24 8.04 11.77 -2.51
C GLU A 24 6.84 11.62 -3.46
N VAL A 25 6.66 10.44 -4.04
CA VAL A 25 5.50 10.18 -4.92
C VAL A 25 4.19 10.22 -4.14
N ALA A 26 4.15 9.68 -2.93
CA ALA A 26 2.98 9.74 -2.05
C ALA A 26 2.63 11.19 -1.67
N GLU A 27 3.64 12.01 -1.37
CA GLU A 27 3.47 13.44 -1.10
C GLU A 27 2.86 14.19 -2.28
N ARG A 28 3.36 13.95 -3.48
CA ARG A 28 2.82 14.55 -4.71
C ARG A 28 1.37 14.11 -4.96
N ALA A 29 1.06 12.83 -4.75
CA ALA A 29 -0.29 12.31 -4.90
C ALA A 29 -1.26 12.94 -3.88
N LEU A 30 -0.83 13.07 -2.63
CA LEU A 30 -1.60 13.72 -1.56
C LEU A 30 -1.90 15.18 -1.93
N ALA A 31 -0.88 15.93 -2.35
CA ALA A 31 -1.02 17.32 -2.77
C ALA A 31 -1.94 17.47 -4.01
N HIS A 32 -1.79 16.57 -5.00
CA HIS A 32 -2.58 16.63 -6.23
C HIS A 32 -4.06 16.28 -5.99
N SER A 33 -4.33 15.31 -5.11
CA SER A 33 -5.69 14.88 -4.80
C SER A 33 -6.44 15.81 -3.85
N GLY A 34 -5.74 16.72 -3.17
CA GLY A 34 -6.31 17.58 -2.12
C GLY A 34 -6.80 16.83 -0.89
N LYS A 35 -6.31 15.59 -0.68
CA LYS A 35 -6.66 14.78 0.49
C LYS A 35 -5.72 15.08 1.65
N SER A 36 -6.21 14.81 2.87
CA SER A 36 -5.47 15.02 4.12
C SER A 36 -5.12 13.73 4.85
N GLU A 37 -5.42 12.58 4.25
CA GLU A 37 -5.16 11.28 4.84
C GLU A 37 -4.42 10.37 3.85
N LEU A 38 -3.37 9.71 4.34
CA LEU A 38 -2.58 8.72 3.62
C LEU A 38 -2.75 7.35 4.29
N LEU A 39 -3.24 6.36 3.58
CA LEU A 39 -3.32 4.99 4.05
C LEU A 39 -2.20 4.14 3.44
N LEU A 40 -1.40 3.52 4.31
CA LEU A 40 -0.36 2.57 3.93
C LEU A 40 -0.89 1.14 4.01
N GLY A 41 -0.77 0.39 2.92
CA GLY A 41 -1.13 -1.04 2.85
C GLY A 41 -0.04 -1.88 2.18
N GLY A 42 -0.22 -3.20 2.23
CA GLY A 42 0.72 -4.15 1.65
C GLY A 42 1.91 -4.50 2.55
N GLY A 43 2.67 -5.52 2.15
CA GLY A 43 3.74 -6.09 2.98
C GLY A 43 4.83 -5.10 3.36
N VAL A 44 5.19 -4.17 2.48
CA VAL A 44 6.21 -3.13 2.75
C VAL A 44 5.75 -2.15 3.84
N ALA A 45 4.45 -1.94 4.00
CA ALA A 45 3.89 -1.16 5.10
C ALA A 45 4.14 -1.78 6.49
N CYS A 46 4.67 -3.00 6.58
CA CYS A 46 5.17 -3.58 7.82
C CYS A 46 6.52 -2.99 8.28
N ASN A 47 7.28 -2.35 7.39
CA ASN A 47 8.57 -1.76 7.72
C ASN A 47 8.36 -0.46 8.51
N ASN A 48 9.02 -0.37 9.67
CA ASN A 48 8.87 0.80 10.55
C ASN A 48 9.42 2.08 9.92
N ARG A 49 10.47 1.97 9.10
CA ARG A 49 11.12 3.15 8.52
C ARG A 49 10.21 3.87 7.52
N ILE A 50 9.54 3.15 6.62
CA ILE A 50 8.62 3.79 5.69
C ILE A 50 7.41 4.40 6.41
N ARG A 51 6.91 3.74 7.47
CA ARG A 51 5.85 4.31 8.32
C ARG A 51 6.27 5.63 8.95
N GLU A 52 7.47 5.66 9.52
CA GLU A 52 8.05 6.87 10.11
C GLU A 52 8.18 7.99 9.07
N MET A 53 8.76 7.70 7.91
CA MET A 53 8.94 8.68 6.84
C MET A 53 7.60 9.23 6.32
N CYS A 54 6.60 8.37 6.12
CA CYS A 54 5.25 8.81 5.73
C CYS A 54 4.58 9.63 6.82
N SER A 55 4.78 9.30 8.10
CA SER A 55 4.23 10.07 9.22
C SER A 55 4.84 11.46 9.30
N LEU A 56 6.15 11.58 9.15
CA LEU A 56 6.85 12.87 9.12
C LEU A 56 6.35 13.72 7.94
N MET A 57 6.34 13.17 6.74
CA MET A 57 5.86 13.85 5.54
C MET A 57 4.41 14.33 5.69
N ALA A 58 3.52 13.47 6.21
CA ALA A 58 2.11 13.83 6.39
C ALA A 58 1.96 14.97 7.42
N THR A 59 2.72 14.92 8.51
CA THR A 59 2.74 15.99 9.53
C THR A 59 3.19 17.33 8.96
N ASP A 60 4.25 17.33 8.14
CA ASP A 60 4.77 18.53 7.48
C ASP A 60 3.75 19.17 6.49
N ARG A 61 2.72 18.40 6.11
CA ARG A 61 1.65 18.82 5.23
C ARG A 61 0.29 19.01 5.91
N ASP A 62 0.27 19.12 7.23
CA ASP A 62 -0.97 19.19 8.02
C ASP A 62 -1.94 18.03 7.72
N SER A 63 -1.37 16.85 7.44
CA SER A 63 -2.07 15.64 7.06
C SER A 63 -1.75 14.50 8.02
N THR A 64 -2.43 13.37 7.88
CA THR A 64 -2.20 12.19 8.72
C THR A 64 -1.86 10.98 7.87
N SER A 65 -1.01 10.10 8.39
CA SER A 65 -0.75 8.80 7.78
C SER A 65 -1.21 7.67 8.69
N HIS A 66 -1.83 6.66 8.12
CA HIS A 66 -2.38 5.51 8.79
C HIS A 66 -1.80 4.23 8.21
N ALA A 67 -1.51 3.27 9.07
CA ALA A 67 -1.15 1.92 8.66
C ALA A 67 -1.87 0.93 9.57
N PRO A 68 -2.53 -0.10 9.02
CA PRO A 68 -3.18 -1.11 9.82
C PRO A 68 -2.15 -1.92 10.64
N PRO A 69 -2.59 -2.69 11.64
CA PRO A 69 -1.76 -3.69 12.29
C PRO A 69 -1.06 -4.59 11.25
N ARG A 70 0.18 -5.00 11.54
CA ARG A 70 1.03 -5.76 10.60
C ARG A 70 0.34 -6.98 10.00
N MET A 71 -0.48 -7.69 10.80
CA MET A 71 -1.22 -8.86 10.35
C MET A 71 -2.21 -8.58 9.21
N TYR A 72 -2.64 -7.33 9.03
CA TYR A 72 -3.53 -6.91 7.95
C TYR A 72 -2.81 -6.21 6.79
N CYS A 73 -1.50 -5.97 6.91
CA CYS A 73 -0.69 -5.42 5.83
C CYS A 73 -0.25 -6.48 4.82
N ILE A 74 -0.21 -7.75 5.22
CA ILE A 74 0.13 -8.88 4.36
C ILE A 74 -1.15 -9.59 3.90
N ASP A 75 -1.05 -10.39 2.86
CA ASP A 75 -2.16 -11.19 2.36
C ASP A 75 -2.80 -12.01 3.48
N ASN A 76 -4.11 -11.90 3.60
CA ASN A 76 -4.88 -12.64 4.58
C ASN A 76 -6.30 -12.90 4.07
N GLY A 77 -6.92 -14.00 4.51
CA GLY A 77 -8.26 -14.37 4.08
C GLY A 77 -9.34 -13.37 4.49
N THR A 78 -9.13 -12.60 5.56
CA THR A 78 -10.12 -11.64 6.07
C THR A 78 -10.38 -10.51 5.06
N MET A 79 -9.32 -9.95 4.46
CA MET A 79 -9.48 -8.87 3.47
C MET A 79 -10.20 -9.36 2.22
N ILE A 80 -9.92 -10.58 1.77
CA ILE A 80 -10.57 -11.18 0.60
C ILE A 80 -12.04 -11.51 0.93
N ALA A 81 -12.31 -12.09 2.09
CA ALA A 81 -13.67 -12.38 2.52
C ALA A 81 -14.51 -11.09 2.68
N ARG A 82 -13.93 -10.02 3.20
CA ARG A 82 -14.61 -8.72 3.34
C ARG A 82 -14.94 -8.11 1.97
N LEU A 83 -14.00 -8.16 1.02
CA LEU A 83 -14.25 -7.68 -0.34
C LEU A 83 -15.37 -8.49 -1.02
N GLY A 84 -15.29 -9.82 -0.94
CA GLY A 84 -16.33 -10.70 -1.49
C GLY A 84 -17.70 -10.46 -0.87
N TYR A 85 -17.76 -10.18 0.43
CA TYR A 85 -19.00 -9.83 1.11
C TYR A 85 -19.59 -8.49 0.60
N ILE A 86 -18.76 -7.46 0.41
CA ILE A 86 -19.19 -6.18 -0.17
C ILE A 86 -19.73 -6.37 -1.59
N GLU A 87 -19.04 -7.15 -2.42
CA GLU A 87 -19.49 -7.43 -3.78
C GLU A 87 -20.82 -8.16 -3.79
N LEU A 88 -21.01 -9.15 -2.92
CA LEU A 88 -22.27 -9.89 -2.79
C LEU A 88 -23.42 -8.99 -2.37
N GLU A 89 -23.23 -8.10 -1.39
CA GLU A 89 -24.26 -7.12 -0.98
C GLU A 89 -24.66 -6.17 -2.11
N ASN A 90 -23.73 -5.90 -3.04
CA ASN A 90 -23.99 -5.07 -4.22
C ASN A 90 -24.42 -5.88 -5.46
N GLY A 91 -24.82 -7.14 -5.27
CA GLY A 91 -25.38 -7.99 -6.31
C GLY A 91 -24.36 -8.54 -7.31
N ARG A 92 -23.07 -8.42 -7.03
CA ARG A 92 -22.01 -9.00 -7.88
C ARG A 92 -21.70 -10.43 -7.45
N THR A 93 -21.91 -11.33 -8.36
CA THR A 93 -21.57 -12.75 -8.17
C THR A 93 -20.77 -13.26 -9.36
N THR A 94 -19.89 -14.21 -9.09
CA THR A 94 -19.07 -14.87 -10.11
C THR A 94 -19.43 -16.34 -10.17
N THR A 95 -19.65 -16.89 -11.34
CA THR A 95 -19.87 -18.33 -11.52
C THR A 95 -18.54 -19.08 -11.47
N LEU A 96 -18.55 -20.37 -11.17
CA LEU A 96 -17.33 -21.20 -11.19
C LEU A 96 -16.63 -21.19 -12.57
N ILE A 97 -17.40 -21.07 -13.65
CA ILE A 97 -16.84 -21.02 -15.01
C ILE A 97 -16.06 -19.71 -15.25
N THR A 98 -16.50 -18.61 -14.65
CA THR A 98 -15.91 -17.27 -14.83
C THR A 98 -14.95 -16.88 -13.69
N SER A 99 -14.74 -17.76 -12.70
CA SER A 99 -13.87 -17.53 -11.56
C SER A 99 -12.37 -17.82 -11.81
N GLY A 100 -12.00 -18.00 -13.09
CA GLY A 100 -10.62 -18.26 -13.48
C GLY A 100 -9.66 -17.15 -13.06
N ILE A 101 -8.42 -17.53 -12.74
CA ILE A 101 -7.37 -16.58 -12.36
C ILE A 101 -6.95 -15.76 -13.59
N ASN A 102 -6.95 -14.44 -13.45
CA ASN A 102 -6.34 -13.53 -14.41
C ASN A 102 -5.12 -12.85 -13.78
N GLN A 103 -3.91 -13.34 -14.10
CA GLN A 103 -2.66 -12.82 -13.56
C GLN A 103 -2.32 -11.39 -14.04
N TYR A 104 -3.01 -10.90 -15.07
CA TYR A 104 -2.82 -9.56 -15.64
C TYR A 104 -3.90 -8.58 -15.17
N LEU A 105 -4.79 -9.01 -14.27
CA LEU A 105 -5.82 -8.12 -13.73
C LEU A 105 -5.18 -6.95 -12.97
N ARG A 106 -5.54 -5.74 -13.38
CA ARG A 106 -5.09 -4.52 -12.73
C ARG A 106 -6.18 -3.95 -11.85
N THR A 107 -5.80 -3.35 -10.73
CA THR A 107 -6.75 -2.72 -9.81
C THR A 107 -7.42 -1.49 -10.40
N ASP A 108 -6.75 -0.78 -11.31
CA ASP A 108 -7.28 0.38 -12.04
C ASP A 108 -8.25 0.01 -13.16
N ASP A 109 -8.27 -1.27 -13.59
CA ASP A 109 -9.22 -1.79 -14.59
C ASP A 109 -10.48 -2.40 -13.93
N THR A 110 -10.54 -2.44 -12.60
CA THR A 110 -11.63 -3.08 -11.87
C THR A 110 -12.77 -2.08 -11.62
N LEU A 111 -13.98 -2.42 -12.08
CA LEU A 111 -15.15 -1.62 -11.80
C LEU A 111 -15.55 -1.75 -10.33
N VAL A 112 -15.57 -0.65 -9.60
CA VAL A 112 -16.08 -0.56 -8.23
C VAL A 112 -17.60 -0.31 -8.28
N SER A 113 -18.38 -1.20 -7.67
CA SER A 113 -19.86 -1.15 -7.73
C SER A 113 -20.52 -0.64 -6.45
N TRP A 114 -19.75 -0.28 -5.43
CA TRP A 114 -20.23 0.11 -4.09
C TRP A 114 -19.80 1.52 -3.68
N SER A 115 -19.62 2.43 -4.59
CA SER A 115 -19.28 3.84 -4.32
C SER A 115 -20.53 4.69 -4.08
#